data_95f257d3b969f8d09255daba180d9ee8
#
_entry.id   95f257d3b969f8d09255daba180d9ee8
#
_cell.length_a   1.000
_cell.length_b   1.000
_cell.length_c   1.000
_cell.angle_alpha   90.00
_cell.angle_beta   90.00
_cell.angle_gamma   90.00
#
_symmetry.space_group_name_H-M   'P 1'
#
loop_
_entity.id
_entity.type
_entity.pdbx_description
1 polymer ?
#
loop_
_entity_poly.entity_id
_entity_poly.type
_entity_poly.pdbx_seq_one_letter_code
_entity_poly.pdbx_strand_id
1 'polypeptide(L)'
;MIVSFRDKETEKLWLSGRSRRLPSQLCLRAFKKLAILNAAVSLDNLMVPPGNQLEALRGDRTGQHSIRINDRYRVCFVWRDGNAFDVEIVDYH
;
A
#
# COMPACT_ATOMS: atom_id res chain seq x y z
N MET A 1 1.29 -2.17 11.63
CA MET A 1 2.29 -1.09 11.45
C MET A 1 3.12 -1.34 10.20
N ILE A 2 3.47 -0.30 9.48
CA ILE A 2 4.43 -0.42 8.37
C ILE A 2 5.83 -0.51 8.98
N VAL A 3 6.55 -1.58 8.66
CA VAL A 3 7.88 -1.85 9.20
C VAL A 3 8.98 -1.48 8.20
N SER A 4 8.75 -1.75 6.92
CA SER A 4 9.75 -1.45 5.90
C SER A 4 9.10 -1.08 4.56
N PHE A 5 9.87 -0.38 3.73
CA PHE A 5 9.46 0.00 2.39
C PHE A 5 10.39 -0.65 1.37
N ARG A 6 9.84 -1.02 0.24
CA ARG A 6 10.65 -1.60 -0.83
C ARG A 6 11.39 -0.53 -1.64
N ASP A 7 10.85 0.70 -1.70
CA ASP A 7 11.51 1.77 -2.43
C ASP A 7 11.45 3.09 -1.65
N LYS A 8 12.36 4.00 -2.03
CA LYS A 8 12.50 5.28 -1.35
C LYS A 8 11.36 6.24 -1.64
N GLU A 9 10.75 6.16 -2.82
CA GLU A 9 9.65 7.06 -3.18
C GLU A 9 8.39 6.77 -2.37
N THR A 10 8.08 5.49 -2.12
CA THR A 10 6.97 5.14 -1.25
C THR A 10 7.23 5.58 0.19
N GLU A 11 8.45 5.37 0.68
CA GLU A 11 8.83 5.85 2.00
C GLU A 11 8.71 7.36 2.11
N LYS A 12 9.18 8.09 1.09
CA LYS A 12 9.09 9.55 1.06
C LYS A 12 7.65 10.02 1.09
N LEU A 13 6.75 9.35 0.36
CA LEU A 13 5.34 9.68 0.40
C LEU A 13 4.79 9.53 1.82
N TRP A 14 5.17 8.46 2.50
CA TRP A 14 4.72 8.22 3.88
C TRP A 14 5.24 9.28 4.84
N LEU A 15 6.49 9.72 4.68
CA LEU A 15 7.12 10.67 5.58
C LEU A 15 6.75 12.13 5.29
N SER A 16 6.49 12.47 4.02
CA SER A 16 6.29 13.86 3.61
C SER A 16 4.95 14.16 2.96
N GLY A 17 4.18 13.13 2.60
CA GLY A 17 2.93 13.29 1.85
C GLY A 17 3.11 13.57 0.37
N ARG A 18 4.34 13.49 -0.15
CA ARG A 18 4.66 13.80 -1.56
C ARG A 18 5.51 12.72 -2.19
N SER A 19 5.30 12.51 -3.49
CA SER A 19 6.12 11.61 -4.29
C SER A 19 6.18 12.14 -5.72
N ARG A 20 7.34 11.97 -6.36
CA ARG A 20 7.52 12.33 -7.77
C ARG A 20 6.92 11.31 -8.71
N ARG A 21 6.68 10.08 -8.24
CA ARG A 21 6.15 8.99 -9.07
C ARG A 21 4.65 9.07 -9.26
N LEU A 22 3.95 9.81 -8.39
CA LEU A 22 2.50 9.91 -8.46
C LEU A 22 2.09 11.27 -8.95
N PRO A 23 1.00 11.34 -9.75
CA PRO A 23 0.36 12.63 -10.00
C PRO A 23 0.04 13.29 -8.66
N SER A 24 0.25 14.61 -8.59
CA SER A 24 0.12 15.33 -7.31
C SER A 24 -1.26 15.15 -6.68
N GLN A 25 -2.31 15.05 -7.50
CA GLN A 25 -3.67 14.87 -7.00
C GLN A 25 -3.91 13.49 -6.38
N LEU A 26 -3.02 12.53 -6.61
CA LEU A 26 -3.13 11.19 -6.00
C LEU A 26 -2.33 11.04 -4.71
N CYS A 27 -1.43 11.98 -4.42
CA CYS A 27 -0.56 11.84 -3.24
C CYS A 27 -1.33 11.75 -1.95
N LEU A 28 -2.37 12.58 -1.77
CA LEU A 28 -3.19 12.53 -0.55
C LEU A 28 -3.93 11.19 -0.44
N ARG A 29 -4.51 10.74 -1.55
CA ARG A 29 -5.24 9.47 -1.56
C ARG A 29 -4.33 8.28 -1.26
N ALA A 30 -3.13 8.27 -1.85
CA ALA A 30 -2.14 7.24 -1.59
C ALA A 30 -1.66 7.28 -0.14
N PHE A 31 -1.41 8.48 0.39
CA PHE A 31 -1.03 8.63 1.80
C PHE A 31 -2.09 8.07 2.73
N LYS A 32 -3.38 8.35 2.46
CA LYS A 32 -4.47 7.81 3.27
C LYS A 32 -4.51 6.29 3.24
N LYS A 33 -4.21 5.67 2.10
CA LYS A 33 -4.14 4.20 2.01
C LYS A 33 -2.97 3.65 2.82
N LEU A 34 -1.83 4.32 2.80
CA LEU A 34 -0.70 3.94 3.65
C LEU A 34 -1.06 4.07 5.14
N ALA A 35 -1.82 5.11 5.51
CA ALA A 35 -2.27 5.29 6.89
C ALA A 35 -3.20 4.16 7.33
N ILE A 36 -4.11 3.73 6.46
CA ILE A 36 -4.98 2.58 6.72
C ILE A 36 -4.15 1.32 6.94
N LEU A 37 -3.17 1.09 6.07
CA LEU A 37 -2.27 -0.05 6.20
C LEU A 37 -1.49 -0.01 7.51
N ASN A 38 -0.97 1.16 7.86
CA ASN A 38 -0.20 1.33 9.09
C ASN A 38 -1.02 1.06 10.35
N ALA A 39 -2.30 1.41 10.33
CA ALA A 39 -3.20 1.24 11.48
C ALA A 39 -3.74 -0.19 11.61
N ALA A 40 -3.68 -1.00 10.54
CA ALA A 40 -4.23 -2.35 10.55
C ALA A 40 -3.44 -3.25 11.49
N VAL A 41 -4.16 -4.10 12.24
CA VAL A 41 -3.56 -5.11 13.12
C VAL A 41 -3.77 -6.52 12.58
N SER A 42 -4.66 -6.67 11.59
CA SER A 42 -4.89 -7.92 10.88
C SER A 42 -5.24 -7.63 9.43
N LEU A 43 -5.10 -8.63 8.56
CA LEU A 43 -5.51 -8.47 7.16
C LEU A 43 -7.00 -8.14 7.03
N ASP A 44 -7.83 -8.66 7.93
CA ASP A 44 -9.27 -8.40 7.89
C ASP A 44 -9.58 -6.91 8.02
N ASN A 45 -8.76 -6.16 8.74
CA ASN A 45 -8.95 -4.70 8.85
C ASN A 45 -8.86 -4.02 7.49
N LEU A 46 -8.12 -4.60 6.55
CA LEU A 46 -7.91 -4.03 5.22
C LEU A 46 -9.05 -4.34 4.24
N MET A 47 -10.01 -5.16 4.67
CA MET A 47 -11.22 -5.38 3.89
C MET A 47 -12.19 -4.20 3.97
N VAL A 48 -11.94 -3.27 4.89
CA VAL A 48 -12.77 -2.08 5.10
C VAL A 48 -11.91 -0.83 4.92
N PRO A 49 -12.33 0.14 4.12
CA PRO A 49 -13.54 0.15 3.30
C PRO A 49 -13.47 -0.84 2.12
N PRO A 50 -14.62 -1.27 1.58
CA PRO A 50 -14.62 -2.21 0.45
C PRO A 50 -13.85 -1.71 -0.77
N GLY A 51 -13.74 -0.40 -0.93
CA GLY A 51 -12.96 0.20 -2.01
C GLY A 51 -11.47 -0.12 -1.96
N ASN A 52 -10.95 -0.64 -0.82
CA ASN A 52 -9.56 -1.10 -0.74
C ASN A 52 -9.31 -2.30 -1.65
N GLN A 53 -10.32 -3.11 -1.93
CA GLN A 53 -10.20 -4.29 -2.77
C GLN A 53 -8.96 -5.10 -2.41
N LEU A 54 -8.88 -5.53 -1.14
CA LEU A 54 -7.76 -6.34 -0.66
C LEU A 54 -7.63 -7.61 -1.52
N GLU A 55 -6.44 -7.86 -2.02
CA GLU A 55 -6.14 -9.03 -2.85
C GLU A 55 -4.86 -9.71 -2.41
N ALA A 56 -4.87 -11.05 -2.43
CA ALA A 56 -3.65 -11.85 -2.37
C ALA A 56 -3.07 -11.92 -3.79
N LEU A 57 -1.78 -11.64 -3.93
CA LEU A 57 -1.14 -11.57 -5.24
C LEU A 57 -0.59 -12.93 -5.65
N ARG A 58 -0.39 -13.10 -6.96
CA ARG A 58 0.05 -14.36 -7.57
C ARG A 58 1.29 -14.15 -8.43
N GLY A 59 1.83 -15.26 -8.98
CA GLY A 59 2.99 -15.22 -9.84
C GLY A 59 4.23 -14.76 -9.09
N ASP A 60 4.93 -13.80 -9.65
CA ASP A 60 6.17 -13.27 -9.07
C ASP A 60 5.94 -12.58 -7.72
N ARG A 61 4.68 -12.24 -7.40
CA ARG A 61 4.34 -11.56 -6.16
C ARG A 61 3.63 -12.46 -5.16
N THR A 62 3.69 -13.77 -5.34
CA THR A 62 3.11 -14.73 -4.40
C THR A 62 3.65 -14.45 -3.00
N GLY A 63 2.75 -14.41 -2.01
CA GLY A 63 3.10 -14.06 -0.63
C GLY A 63 2.86 -12.58 -0.30
N GLN A 64 2.52 -11.77 -1.31
CA GLN A 64 2.15 -10.38 -1.11
C GLN A 64 0.64 -10.19 -1.18
N HIS A 65 0.21 -9.07 -0.63
CA HIS A 65 -1.17 -8.59 -0.75
C HIS A 65 -1.14 -7.17 -1.29
N SER A 66 -2.28 -6.70 -1.77
CA SER A 66 -2.40 -5.31 -2.20
C SER A 66 -3.73 -4.70 -1.82
N ILE A 67 -3.74 -3.38 -1.66
CA ILE A 67 -4.95 -2.58 -1.55
C ILE A 67 -4.94 -1.52 -2.65
N ARG A 68 -6.15 -1.15 -3.12
CA ARG A 68 -6.31 -0.27 -4.26
C ARG A 68 -6.19 1.20 -3.86
N ILE A 69 -5.43 1.99 -4.63
CA ILE A 69 -5.43 3.45 -4.53
C ILE A 69 -6.47 4.01 -5.51
N ASN A 70 -6.35 3.64 -6.78
CA ASN A 70 -7.29 4.00 -7.85
C ASN A 70 -7.24 2.90 -8.93
N ASP A 71 -7.77 3.17 -10.13
CA ASP A 71 -7.78 2.18 -11.20
C ASP A 71 -6.39 1.78 -11.68
N ARG A 72 -5.38 2.59 -11.41
CA ARG A 72 -4.04 2.40 -11.93
C ARG A 72 -3.03 1.97 -10.87
N TYR A 73 -3.17 2.46 -9.64
CA TYR A 73 -2.15 2.26 -8.60
C TYR A 73 -2.67 1.42 -7.45
N ARG A 74 -1.80 0.58 -6.92
CA ARG A 74 -2.08 -0.22 -5.74
C ARG A 74 -0.88 -0.17 -4.78
N VAL A 75 -1.17 -0.34 -3.48
CA VAL A 75 -0.13 -0.52 -2.46
C VAL A 75 0.08 -2.01 -2.28
N CYS A 76 1.29 -2.48 -2.54
CA CYS A 76 1.67 -3.89 -2.38
C CYS A 76 2.54 -4.06 -1.15
N PHE A 77 2.38 -5.17 -0.44
CA PHE A 77 3.11 -5.40 0.80
C PHE A 77 3.12 -6.89 1.16
N VAL A 78 4.08 -7.27 2.00
CA VAL A 78 4.10 -8.57 2.66
C VAL A 78 3.49 -8.39 4.05
N TRP A 79 2.52 -9.23 4.40
CA TRP A 79 1.90 -9.17 5.72
C TRP A 79 2.42 -10.32 6.58
N ARG A 80 2.94 -9.98 7.77
CA ARG A 80 3.52 -10.98 8.66
C ARG A 80 3.46 -10.46 10.10
N ASP A 81 2.95 -11.29 11.00
CA ASP A 81 2.91 -10.99 12.43
C ASP A 81 2.22 -9.66 12.76
N GLY A 82 1.14 -9.36 12.02
CA GLY A 82 0.38 -8.14 12.25
C GLY A 82 1.02 -6.87 11.70
N ASN A 83 2.03 -7.00 10.84
CA ASN A 83 2.78 -5.87 10.28
C ASN A 83 2.92 -5.97 8.78
N ALA A 84 3.15 -4.81 8.14
CA ALA A 84 3.38 -4.70 6.70
C ALA A 84 4.87 -4.47 6.42
N PHE A 85 5.42 -5.29 5.53
CA PHE A 85 6.83 -5.23 5.12
C PHE A 85 6.94 -4.99 3.62
N ASP A 86 8.05 -4.43 3.19
CA ASP A 86 8.36 -4.21 1.77
C ASP A 86 7.24 -3.47 1.05
N VAL A 87 6.71 -2.44 1.70
CA VAL A 87 5.59 -1.67 1.17
C VAL A 87 6.04 -0.87 -0.05
N GLU A 88 5.29 -1.00 -1.15
CA GLU A 88 5.56 -0.23 -2.35
C GLU A 88 4.27 0.14 -3.06
N ILE A 89 4.29 1.26 -3.77
CA ILE A 89 3.20 1.67 -4.64
C ILE A 89 3.54 1.23 -6.06
N VAL A 90 2.64 0.48 -6.66
CA VAL A 90 2.85 -0.15 -7.97
C VAL A 90 1.83 0.38 -8.96
N ASP A 91 2.29 0.63 -10.17
CA ASP A 91 1.47 1.03 -11.30
C ASP A 91 0.93 -0.23 -11.96
N TYR A 92 -0.36 -0.46 -11.78
CA TYR A 92 -1.06 -1.60 -12.37
C TYR A 92 -1.92 -1.14 -13.52
N HIS A 93 -1.60 -1.53 -14.71
CA HIS A 93 -2.50 -1.34 -15.85
C HIS A 93 -2.12 -2.21 -17.03
#